data_c3e18de10e77b9ce653af0813c5075dd
#
_entry.id   c3e18de10e77b9ce653af0813c5075dd
#
_cell.length_a   1.000
_cell.length_b   1.000
_cell.length_c   1.000
_cell.angle_alpha   90.00
_cell.angle_beta   90.00
_cell.angle_gamma   90.00
#
_symmetry.space_group_name_H-M   'P 1'
#
loop_
_entity.id
_entity.type
_entity.pdbx_description
1 polymer ?
#
loop_
_entity_poly.entity_id
_entity_poly.type
_entity_poly.pdbx_seq_one_letter_code
_entity_poly.pdbx_strand_id
1 'polypeptide(L)'
;MNEERVAVNSTVPTMYAVEGMPTGTETEMTVYAALSKRKLYAKRLEELKKQASSRDTLYVGVRNAATQSINGKTIEEYENTLKANYDRNVAILTNYYNLTAAITQSNAITPITIGGMTMTVAEAIVRYTHLNEEIGMINAIMSEVARAESKVSIANTDHLSDERIEAYVKDTMTSLPESVTKDMSETTANEIREKFRKEYIDRNTTILIDPYKHTGSITERRDKIEAFVNEFNEKLNVCNMTTVIKVNLVN
;
A
#
# COMPACT_ATOMS: atom_id res chain seq x y z
N MET A 1 27.89 -15.52 3.92
CA MET A 1 26.65 -15.93 4.63
C MET A 1 25.83 -16.74 3.64
N ASN A 2 25.63 -18.03 3.92
CA ASN A 2 24.76 -18.88 3.11
C ASN A 2 23.31 -18.41 3.34
N GLU A 3 22.73 -17.80 2.34
CA GLU A 3 21.29 -17.56 2.31
C GLU A 3 20.63 -18.93 2.20
N GLU A 4 20.06 -19.42 3.29
CA GLU A 4 19.17 -20.58 3.28
C GLU A 4 17.99 -20.25 2.35
N ARG A 5 17.98 -20.86 1.17
CA ARG A 5 16.84 -20.79 0.25
C ARG A 5 15.66 -21.51 0.92
N VAL A 6 14.70 -20.75 1.39
CA VAL A 6 13.47 -21.31 1.96
C VAL A 6 12.67 -21.96 0.83
N ALA A 7 12.70 -23.28 0.79
CA ALA A 7 11.90 -24.06 -0.15
C ALA A 7 10.44 -24.07 0.33
N VAL A 8 9.59 -23.37 -0.38
CA VAL A 8 8.15 -23.35 -0.12
C VAL A 8 7.48 -24.49 -0.88
N ASN A 9 7.06 -25.51 -0.16
CA ASN A 9 6.37 -26.67 -0.73
C ASN A 9 4.85 -26.44 -0.63
N SER A 10 4.21 -25.96 -1.72
CA SER A 10 2.79 -25.65 -1.76
C SER A 10 2.07 -26.60 -2.72
N THR A 11 1.34 -27.56 -2.15
CA THR A 11 0.30 -28.30 -2.86
C THR A 11 -1.07 -27.83 -2.36
N VAL A 12 -1.82 -27.16 -3.22
CA VAL A 12 -3.23 -26.83 -2.92
C VAL A 12 -4.08 -28.01 -3.38
N PRO A 13 -4.84 -28.64 -2.47
CA PRO A 13 -5.82 -29.64 -2.87
C PRO A 13 -6.85 -28.99 -3.82
N THR A 14 -7.00 -29.50 -5.03
CA THR A 14 -8.05 -29.01 -5.92
C THR A 14 -9.31 -29.86 -5.72
N MET A 15 -10.46 -29.20 -5.61
CA MET A 15 -11.77 -29.87 -5.55
C MET A 15 -12.09 -30.71 -6.80
N TYR A 16 -11.25 -30.57 -7.83
CA TYR A 16 -11.39 -31.22 -9.13
C TYR A 16 -10.36 -32.32 -9.37
N ALA A 17 -9.55 -32.68 -8.35
CA ALA A 17 -8.64 -33.82 -8.48
C ALA A 17 -9.48 -35.08 -8.67
N VAL A 18 -9.48 -35.59 -9.88
CA VAL A 18 -10.10 -36.89 -10.21
C VAL A 18 -9.12 -37.99 -9.82
N GLU A 19 -9.65 -39.05 -9.21
CA GLU A 19 -8.87 -40.26 -8.92
C GLU A 19 -8.17 -40.76 -10.21
N GLY A 20 -6.83 -40.85 -10.21
CA GLY A 20 -6.05 -41.22 -11.40
C GLY A 20 -5.43 -40.06 -12.19
N MET A 21 -5.58 -38.79 -11.75
CA MET A 21 -4.81 -37.71 -12.36
C MET A 21 -3.30 -37.87 -12.12
N PRO A 22 -2.46 -37.55 -13.12
CA PRO A 22 -1.02 -37.59 -12.94
C PRO A 22 -0.62 -36.62 -11.81
N THR A 23 0.14 -37.14 -10.86
CA THR A 23 0.77 -36.33 -9.82
C THR A 23 1.69 -35.34 -10.50
N GLY A 24 1.55 -34.07 -10.20
CA GLY A 24 2.39 -33.00 -10.78
C GLY A 24 3.87 -33.24 -10.48
N THR A 25 4.71 -32.74 -11.36
CA THR A 25 6.17 -32.76 -11.18
C THR A 25 6.60 -31.46 -10.48
N GLU A 26 7.38 -31.58 -9.41
CA GLU A 26 7.98 -30.42 -8.74
C GLU A 26 8.94 -29.71 -9.70
N THR A 27 8.70 -28.43 -9.94
CA THR A 27 9.49 -27.60 -10.85
C THR A 27 9.98 -26.37 -10.10
N GLU A 28 11.28 -26.14 -10.14
CA GLU A 28 11.87 -24.89 -9.62
C GLU A 28 11.81 -23.79 -10.68
N MET A 29 11.39 -22.60 -10.26
CA MET A 29 11.37 -21.43 -11.15
C MET A 29 11.41 -20.14 -10.35
N THR A 30 11.79 -19.03 -11.00
CA THR A 30 11.70 -17.71 -10.37
C THR A 30 10.24 -17.28 -10.22
N VAL A 31 9.97 -16.42 -9.24
CA VAL A 31 8.64 -15.81 -9.06
C VAL A 31 8.19 -15.09 -10.34
N TYR A 32 9.11 -14.44 -11.04
CA TYR A 32 8.84 -13.81 -12.34
C TYR A 32 8.33 -14.81 -13.39
N ALA A 33 8.99 -15.96 -13.52
CA ALA A 33 8.56 -17.02 -14.44
C ALA A 33 7.20 -17.60 -14.03
N ALA A 34 6.98 -17.78 -12.73
CA ALA A 34 5.71 -18.26 -12.17
C ALA A 34 4.56 -17.28 -12.45
N LEU A 35 4.79 -15.98 -12.29
CA LEU A 35 3.82 -14.92 -12.62
C LEU A 35 3.45 -14.94 -14.10
N SER A 36 4.43 -15.12 -14.98
CA SER A 36 4.22 -15.20 -16.44
C SER A 36 3.41 -16.44 -16.81
N LYS A 37 3.72 -17.62 -16.24
CA LYS A 37 2.95 -18.84 -16.43
C LYS A 37 1.53 -18.73 -15.88
N ARG A 38 1.35 -18.16 -14.68
CA ARG A 38 0.04 -17.91 -14.10
C ARG A 38 -0.83 -17.04 -15.01
N LYS A 39 -0.26 -15.96 -15.57
CA LYS A 39 -0.97 -15.09 -16.53
C LYS A 39 -1.39 -15.86 -17.78
N LEU A 40 -0.54 -16.74 -18.30
CA LEU A 40 -0.87 -17.59 -19.45
C LEU A 40 -2.04 -18.53 -19.12
N TYR A 41 -2.01 -19.20 -17.95
CA TYR A 41 -3.09 -20.09 -17.54
C TYR A 41 -4.38 -19.33 -17.27
N ALA A 42 -4.33 -18.13 -16.64
CA ALA A 42 -5.49 -17.28 -16.50
C ALA A 42 -6.16 -16.95 -17.84
N LYS A 43 -5.38 -16.59 -18.87
CA LYS A 43 -5.88 -16.33 -20.21
C LYS A 43 -6.54 -17.59 -20.83
N ARG A 44 -5.91 -18.76 -20.70
CA ARG A 44 -6.49 -20.03 -21.17
C ARG A 44 -7.81 -20.37 -20.46
N LEU A 45 -7.91 -20.13 -19.15
CA LEU A 45 -9.17 -20.34 -18.41
C LEU A 45 -10.27 -19.39 -18.88
N GLU A 46 -9.98 -18.15 -19.21
CA GLU A 46 -10.94 -17.23 -19.80
C GLU A 46 -11.41 -17.69 -21.21
N GLU A 47 -10.50 -18.21 -22.03
CA GLU A 47 -10.82 -18.78 -23.33
C GLU A 47 -11.72 -20.02 -23.18
N LEU A 48 -11.44 -20.90 -22.20
CA LEU A 48 -12.27 -22.06 -21.88
C LEU A 48 -13.68 -21.68 -21.41
N LYS A 49 -13.83 -20.66 -20.59
CA LYS A 49 -15.13 -20.15 -20.18
C LYS A 49 -15.96 -19.66 -21.39
N LYS A 50 -15.32 -18.97 -22.32
CA LYS A 50 -15.97 -18.52 -23.57
C LYS A 50 -16.37 -19.70 -24.46
N GLN A 51 -15.52 -20.72 -24.59
CA GLN A 51 -15.84 -21.92 -25.36
C GLN A 51 -16.97 -22.72 -24.71
N ALA A 52 -16.97 -22.88 -23.39
CA ALA A 52 -18.06 -23.58 -22.68
C ALA A 52 -19.42 -22.88 -22.80
N SER A 53 -19.40 -21.55 -23.02
CA SER A 53 -20.62 -20.78 -23.26
C SER A 53 -21.06 -20.81 -24.73
N SER A 54 -20.24 -21.33 -25.64
CA SER A 54 -20.59 -21.57 -27.03
C SER A 54 -21.35 -22.90 -27.16
N ARG A 55 -21.97 -23.14 -28.33
CA ARG A 55 -22.74 -24.37 -28.57
C ARG A 55 -21.88 -25.64 -28.73
N ASP A 56 -20.54 -25.51 -28.54
CA ASP A 56 -19.62 -26.64 -28.69
C ASP A 56 -19.60 -27.49 -27.43
N THR A 57 -19.73 -28.79 -27.63
CA THR A 57 -19.65 -29.79 -26.53
C THR A 57 -18.18 -30.07 -26.20
N LEU A 58 -17.69 -29.54 -25.07
CA LEU A 58 -16.31 -29.72 -24.62
C LEU A 58 -16.12 -30.99 -23.77
N TYR A 59 -17.08 -31.28 -22.90
CA TYR A 59 -16.94 -32.32 -21.87
C TYR A 59 -18.01 -33.41 -21.95
N VAL A 60 -19.16 -33.08 -22.54
CA VAL A 60 -20.29 -34.00 -22.71
C VAL A 60 -20.79 -33.93 -24.14
N GLY A 61 -21.25 -34.99 -24.66
CA GLY A 61 -21.82 -35.08 -26.00
C GLY A 61 -23.19 -35.70 -25.98
N VAL A 62 -23.94 -35.50 -27.05
CA VAL A 62 -25.29 -36.08 -27.25
C VAL A 62 -25.26 -36.87 -28.55
N ARG A 63 -25.81 -38.08 -28.53
CA ARG A 63 -25.97 -38.89 -29.71
C ARG A 63 -27.34 -39.58 -29.77
N ASN A 64 -27.78 -39.91 -30.96
CA ASN A 64 -28.85 -40.88 -31.13
C ASN A 64 -28.27 -42.27 -30.84
N ALA A 65 -29.05 -43.18 -30.23
CA ALA A 65 -28.65 -44.52 -29.88
C ALA A 65 -28.14 -45.34 -31.11
N ALA A 66 -28.72 -45.09 -32.29
CA ALA A 66 -28.30 -45.71 -33.54
C ALA A 66 -27.02 -45.11 -34.20
N THR A 67 -26.53 -43.99 -33.69
CA THR A 67 -25.35 -43.30 -34.29
C THR A 67 -24.09 -44.05 -33.94
N GLN A 68 -23.30 -44.43 -34.95
CA GLN A 68 -22.05 -45.15 -34.80
C GLN A 68 -20.82 -44.23 -34.86
N SER A 69 -20.97 -43.01 -35.34
CA SER A 69 -19.88 -42.03 -35.44
C SER A 69 -20.41 -40.60 -35.23
N ILE A 70 -19.61 -39.73 -34.62
CA ILE A 70 -19.86 -38.31 -34.41
C ILE A 70 -18.69 -37.52 -35.00
N ASN A 71 -18.96 -36.59 -35.90
CA ASN A 71 -17.93 -35.76 -36.54
C ASN A 71 -16.81 -36.55 -37.19
N GLY A 72 -17.15 -37.72 -37.79
CA GLY A 72 -16.19 -38.61 -38.43
C GLY A 72 -15.31 -39.47 -37.51
N LYS A 73 -15.56 -39.44 -36.20
CA LYS A 73 -14.92 -40.26 -35.16
C LYS A 73 -15.84 -41.36 -34.70
N THR A 74 -15.29 -42.52 -34.33
CA THR A 74 -16.04 -43.56 -33.62
C THR A 74 -16.52 -43.01 -32.26
N ILE A 75 -17.53 -43.64 -31.64
CA ILE A 75 -18.02 -43.23 -30.34
C ILE A 75 -16.89 -43.23 -29.27
N GLU A 76 -16.06 -44.28 -29.27
CA GLU A 76 -14.92 -44.40 -28.37
C GLU A 76 -13.89 -43.26 -28.55
N GLU A 77 -13.53 -42.96 -29.79
CA GLU A 77 -12.63 -41.83 -30.10
C GLU A 77 -13.22 -40.49 -29.68
N TYR A 78 -14.54 -40.31 -29.82
CA TYR A 78 -15.22 -39.10 -29.37
C TYR A 78 -15.23 -39.00 -27.85
N GLU A 79 -15.55 -40.08 -27.12
CA GLU A 79 -15.50 -40.13 -25.66
C GLU A 79 -14.08 -39.86 -25.13
N ASN A 80 -13.06 -40.44 -25.77
CA ASN A 80 -11.66 -40.17 -25.43
C ASN A 80 -11.27 -38.72 -25.67
N THR A 81 -11.82 -38.09 -26.72
CA THR A 81 -11.64 -36.63 -26.95
C THR A 81 -12.24 -35.80 -25.84
N LEU A 82 -13.45 -36.13 -25.37
CA LEU A 82 -14.11 -35.42 -24.26
C LEU A 82 -13.34 -35.59 -22.95
N LYS A 83 -12.87 -36.78 -22.63
CA LYS A 83 -12.01 -37.05 -21.47
C LYS A 83 -10.71 -36.25 -21.54
N ALA A 84 -9.98 -36.30 -22.66
CA ALA A 84 -8.74 -35.58 -22.85
C ALA A 84 -8.92 -34.05 -22.71
N ASN A 85 -10.06 -33.51 -23.20
CA ASN A 85 -10.41 -32.11 -23.02
C ASN A 85 -10.62 -31.78 -21.54
N TYR A 86 -11.34 -32.62 -20.80
CA TYR A 86 -11.58 -32.45 -19.37
C TYR A 86 -10.26 -32.47 -18.59
N ASP A 87 -9.43 -33.53 -18.79
CA ASP A 87 -8.17 -33.71 -18.08
C ASP A 87 -7.20 -32.55 -18.32
N ARG A 88 -7.06 -32.10 -19.57
CA ARG A 88 -6.26 -30.94 -19.94
C ARG A 88 -6.73 -29.66 -19.24
N ASN A 89 -8.04 -29.47 -19.18
CA ASN A 89 -8.60 -28.24 -18.61
C ASN A 89 -8.51 -28.23 -17.08
N VAL A 90 -8.66 -29.39 -16.45
CA VAL A 90 -8.41 -29.55 -15.01
C VAL A 90 -6.93 -29.36 -14.70
N ALA A 91 -6.00 -29.86 -15.52
CA ALA A 91 -4.57 -29.62 -15.37
C ALA A 91 -4.23 -28.12 -15.44
N ILE A 92 -4.83 -27.39 -16.39
CA ILE A 92 -4.66 -25.90 -16.49
C ILE A 92 -5.14 -25.21 -15.21
N LEU A 93 -6.32 -25.58 -14.68
CA LEU A 93 -6.88 -25.02 -13.46
C LEU A 93 -6.01 -25.34 -12.24
N THR A 94 -5.58 -26.58 -12.11
CA THR A 94 -4.68 -27.04 -11.03
C THR A 94 -3.37 -26.28 -11.05
N ASN A 95 -2.75 -26.14 -12.23
CA ASN A 95 -1.50 -25.38 -12.38
C ASN A 95 -1.67 -23.90 -12.05
N TYR A 96 -2.80 -23.30 -12.41
CA TYR A 96 -3.12 -21.92 -12.03
C TYR A 96 -3.18 -21.76 -10.52
N TYR A 97 -3.84 -22.67 -9.80
CA TYR A 97 -3.94 -22.62 -8.33
C TYR A 97 -2.60 -22.87 -7.66
N ASN A 98 -1.85 -23.88 -8.11
CA ASN A 98 -0.54 -24.21 -7.54
C ASN A 98 0.45 -23.05 -7.69
N LEU A 99 0.49 -22.40 -8.87
CA LEU A 99 1.30 -21.20 -9.09
C LEU A 99 0.86 -20.04 -8.20
N THR A 100 -0.46 -19.83 -8.08
CA THR A 100 -0.98 -18.74 -7.25
C THR A 100 -0.63 -18.95 -5.77
N ALA A 101 -0.79 -20.17 -5.26
CA ALA A 101 -0.45 -20.50 -3.88
C ALA A 101 1.04 -20.33 -3.59
N ALA A 102 1.90 -20.86 -4.46
CA ALA A 102 3.36 -20.76 -4.29
C ALA A 102 3.84 -19.29 -4.33
N ILE A 103 3.30 -18.46 -5.23
CA ILE A 103 3.61 -17.02 -5.30
C ILE A 103 3.12 -16.33 -4.02
N THR A 104 1.89 -16.61 -3.57
CA THR A 104 1.32 -15.99 -2.36
C THR A 104 2.15 -16.33 -1.13
N GLN A 105 2.52 -17.58 -0.98
CA GLN A 105 3.34 -18.05 0.13
C GLN A 105 4.75 -17.43 0.09
N SER A 106 5.37 -17.37 -1.09
CA SER A 106 6.65 -16.69 -1.28
C SER A 106 6.57 -15.22 -0.89
N ASN A 107 5.55 -14.49 -1.36
CA ASN A 107 5.36 -13.08 -1.04
C ASN A 107 5.18 -12.82 0.46
N ALA A 108 4.55 -13.76 1.18
CA ALA A 108 4.30 -13.63 2.61
C ALA A 108 5.57 -13.72 3.48
N ILE A 109 6.62 -14.37 2.97
CA ILE A 109 7.85 -14.63 3.75
C ILE A 109 9.09 -13.93 3.18
N THR A 110 9.08 -13.53 1.91
CA THR A 110 10.24 -12.91 1.26
C THR A 110 10.40 -11.47 1.72
N PRO A 111 11.51 -11.11 2.38
CA PRO A 111 11.77 -9.73 2.78
C PRO A 111 12.17 -8.87 1.58
N ILE A 112 11.73 -7.62 1.58
CA ILE A 112 12.09 -6.59 0.61
C ILE A 112 12.32 -5.26 1.33
N THR A 113 13.32 -4.51 0.90
CA THR A 113 13.59 -3.16 1.43
C THR A 113 13.29 -2.12 0.36
N ILE A 114 12.36 -1.20 0.66
CA ILE A 114 11.88 -0.16 -0.24
C ILE A 114 11.80 1.16 0.54
N GLY A 115 12.39 2.23 0.03
CA GLY A 115 12.41 3.54 0.71
C GLY A 115 13.01 3.48 2.12
N GLY A 116 14.02 2.62 2.33
CA GLY A 116 14.65 2.40 3.64
C GLY A 116 13.83 1.57 4.64
N MET A 117 12.64 1.06 4.26
CA MET A 117 11.78 0.23 5.10
C MET A 117 11.85 -1.24 4.67
N THR A 118 12.12 -2.14 5.63
CA THR A 118 12.12 -3.59 5.39
C THR A 118 10.78 -4.18 5.80
N MET A 119 10.16 -4.92 4.88
CA MET A 119 8.86 -5.58 5.06
C MET A 119 8.79 -6.82 4.18
N THR A 120 7.73 -7.61 4.26
CA THR A 120 7.51 -8.70 3.31
C THR A 120 7.01 -8.16 1.96
N VAL A 121 7.20 -8.92 0.87
CA VAL A 121 6.66 -8.56 -0.45
C VAL A 121 5.15 -8.37 -0.40
N ALA A 122 4.44 -9.21 0.37
CA ALA A 122 2.99 -9.08 0.55
C ALA A 122 2.62 -7.75 1.20
N GLU A 123 3.31 -7.35 2.29
CA GLU A 123 3.09 -6.05 2.95
C GLU A 123 3.40 -4.88 2.02
N ALA A 124 4.48 -4.97 1.23
CA ALA A 124 4.84 -3.94 0.26
C ALA A 124 3.75 -3.75 -0.80
N ILE A 125 3.16 -4.85 -1.32
CA ILE A 125 2.05 -4.80 -2.29
C ILE A 125 0.81 -4.17 -1.66
N VAL A 126 0.43 -4.58 -0.44
CA VAL A 126 -0.72 -3.99 0.29
C VAL A 126 -0.51 -2.50 0.51
N ARG A 127 0.68 -2.10 1.00
CA ARG A 127 0.99 -0.70 1.20
C ARG A 127 0.90 0.12 -0.08
N TYR A 128 1.47 -0.39 -1.18
CA TYR A 128 1.40 0.28 -2.49
C TYR A 128 -0.04 0.44 -2.98
N THR A 129 -0.89 -0.57 -2.75
CA THR A 129 -2.31 -0.53 -3.14
C THR A 129 -3.09 0.55 -2.37
N HIS A 130 -2.76 0.76 -1.09
CA HIS A 130 -3.42 1.73 -0.21
C HIS A 130 -2.65 3.04 -0.01
N LEU A 131 -1.69 3.31 -0.90
CA LEU A 131 -0.82 4.48 -0.77
C LEU A 131 -1.58 5.81 -0.89
N ASN A 132 -2.67 5.83 -1.65
CA ASN A 132 -3.49 7.03 -1.83
C ASN A 132 -4.17 7.48 -0.53
N GLU A 133 -4.56 6.55 0.34
CA GLU A 133 -5.12 6.84 1.66
C GLU A 133 -4.05 7.47 2.57
N GLU A 134 -2.84 6.93 2.55
CA GLU A 134 -1.71 7.47 3.31
C GLU A 134 -1.33 8.88 2.84
N ILE A 135 -1.26 9.11 1.52
CA ILE A 135 -1.02 10.42 0.91
C ILE A 135 -2.16 11.39 1.26
N GLY A 136 -3.40 10.94 1.19
CA GLY A 136 -4.57 11.75 1.54
C GLY A 136 -4.52 12.25 2.98
N MET A 137 -4.17 11.38 3.92
CA MET A 137 -4.01 11.74 5.32
C MET A 137 -2.88 12.76 5.54
N ILE A 138 -1.73 12.57 4.90
CA ILE A 138 -0.59 13.49 5.00
C ILE A 138 -0.96 14.87 4.46
N ASN A 139 -1.62 14.93 3.30
CA ASN A 139 -2.05 16.20 2.70
C ASN A 139 -3.09 16.92 3.58
N ALA A 140 -3.98 16.19 4.24
CA ALA A 140 -4.92 16.76 5.19
C ALA A 140 -4.20 17.39 6.39
N ILE A 141 -3.24 16.68 6.99
CA ILE A 141 -2.42 17.19 8.10
C ILE A 141 -1.62 18.43 7.66
N MET A 142 -0.96 18.39 6.49
CA MET A 142 -0.23 19.56 5.96
C MET A 142 -1.13 20.77 5.79
N SER A 143 -2.33 20.59 5.27
CA SER A 143 -3.30 21.66 5.08
C SER A 143 -3.79 22.23 6.43
N GLU A 144 -3.93 21.38 7.43
CA GLU A 144 -4.33 21.81 8.79
C GLU A 144 -3.21 22.58 9.46
N VAL A 145 -1.97 22.10 9.41
CA VAL A 145 -0.78 22.80 9.93
C VAL A 145 -0.66 24.19 9.29
N ALA A 146 -0.68 24.27 7.96
CA ALA A 146 -0.56 25.55 7.26
C ALA A 146 -1.67 26.54 7.63
N ARG A 147 -2.91 26.05 7.80
CA ARG A 147 -4.02 26.90 8.26
C ARG A 147 -3.84 27.39 9.71
N ALA A 148 -3.33 26.51 10.58
CA ALA A 148 -3.08 26.86 11.98
C ALA A 148 -1.92 27.86 12.10
N GLU A 149 -0.82 27.67 11.39
CA GLU A 149 0.31 28.61 11.33
C GLU A 149 -0.14 29.98 10.79
N SER A 150 -0.95 30.00 9.74
CA SER A 150 -1.52 31.24 9.21
C SER A 150 -2.38 31.98 10.24
N LYS A 151 -3.23 31.26 11.00
CA LYS A 151 -4.03 31.85 12.08
C LYS A 151 -3.17 32.44 13.20
N VAL A 152 -2.13 31.72 13.60
CA VAL A 152 -1.14 32.20 14.60
C VAL A 152 -0.47 33.47 14.09
N SER A 153 0.01 33.48 12.86
CA SER A 153 0.66 34.64 12.24
C SER A 153 -0.26 35.85 12.19
N ILE A 154 -1.49 35.70 11.71
CA ILE A 154 -2.49 36.78 11.64
C ILE A 154 -2.82 37.32 13.03
N ALA A 155 -3.10 36.44 13.98
CA ALA A 155 -3.42 36.83 15.34
C ALA A 155 -2.25 37.59 16.00
N ASN A 156 -1.02 37.11 15.86
CA ASN A 156 0.14 37.81 16.43
C ASN A 156 0.45 39.12 15.72
N THR A 157 0.24 39.24 14.42
CA THR A 157 0.39 40.51 13.69
C THR A 157 -0.63 41.57 14.19
N ASP A 158 -1.84 41.14 14.45
CA ASP A 158 -2.88 42.03 14.95
C ASP A 158 -2.67 42.38 16.44
N HIS A 159 -2.49 41.37 17.29
CA HIS A 159 -2.42 41.56 18.76
C HIS A 159 -1.12 42.16 19.25
N LEU A 160 0.01 41.87 18.56
CA LEU A 160 1.35 42.31 18.95
C LEU A 160 1.83 43.48 18.09
N SER A 161 0.90 44.26 17.50
CA SER A 161 1.29 45.46 16.78
C SER A 161 1.84 46.52 17.79
N ASP A 162 2.84 47.28 17.35
CA ASP A 162 3.47 48.33 18.20
C ASP A 162 2.43 49.31 18.73
N GLU A 163 1.42 49.64 17.94
CA GLU A 163 0.34 50.53 18.35
C GLU A 163 -0.45 49.99 19.56
N ARG A 164 -0.77 48.69 19.55
CA ARG A 164 -1.52 48.07 20.66
C ARG A 164 -0.65 47.90 21.90
N ILE A 165 0.59 47.55 21.74
CA ILE A 165 1.55 47.42 22.84
C ILE A 165 1.74 48.78 23.51
N GLU A 166 2.03 49.83 22.73
CA GLU A 166 2.23 51.20 23.28
C GLU A 166 0.95 51.75 23.90
N ALA A 167 -0.21 51.51 23.32
CA ALA A 167 -1.50 51.93 23.92
C ALA A 167 -1.68 51.25 25.28
N TYR A 168 -1.45 49.96 25.40
CA TYR A 168 -1.54 49.22 26.68
C TYR A 168 -0.55 49.76 27.72
N VAL A 169 0.71 49.95 27.35
CA VAL A 169 1.75 50.48 28.23
C VAL A 169 1.37 51.86 28.73
N LYS A 170 0.91 52.75 27.84
CA LYS A 170 0.48 54.10 28.19
C LYS A 170 -0.70 54.08 29.16
N ASP A 171 -1.72 53.27 28.88
CA ASP A 171 -2.93 53.17 29.70
C ASP A 171 -2.61 52.64 31.09
N THR A 172 -1.78 51.59 31.16
CA THR A 172 -1.34 50.97 32.41
C THR A 172 -0.46 51.90 33.23
N MET A 173 0.47 52.63 32.57
CA MET A 173 1.26 53.68 33.25
C MET A 173 0.42 54.81 33.81
N THR A 174 -0.63 55.23 33.09
CA THR A 174 -1.54 56.28 33.53
C THR A 174 -2.42 55.83 34.70
N SER A 175 -2.70 54.56 34.84
CA SER A 175 -3.49 54.00 35.94
C SER A 175 -2.70 53.74 37.22
N LEU A 176 -1.36 53.97 37.23
CA LEU A 176 -0.57 53.87 38.45
C LEU A 176 -0.94 54.95 39.48
N PRO A 177 -0.98 54.62 40.79
CA PRO A 177 -1.24 55.58 41.84
C PRO A 177 -0.25 56.75 41.84
N GLU A 178 -0.70 57.94 42.12
CA GLU A 178 0.12 59.13 42.17
C GLU A 178 1.28 59.01 43.16
N SER A 179 1.09 58.26 44.25
CA SER A 179 2.15 57.90 45.21
C SER A 179 3.32 57.13 44.64
N VAL A 180 3.12 56.43 43.51
CA VAL A 180 4.17 55.67 42.81
C VAL A 180 4.85 56.51 41.73
N THR A 181 4.09 57.41 41.10
CA THR A 181 4.57 58.20 39.95
C THR A 181 5.25 59.49 40.35
N LYS A 182 4.96 60.07 41.56
CA LYS A 182 5.40 61.37 41.96
C LYS A 182 6.91 61.60 42.11
N ASP A 183 7.63 60.50 42.52
CA ASP A 183 9.09 60.52 42.72
C ASP A 183 9.82 59.52 41.83
N MET A 184 9.20 59.10 40.74
CA MET A 184 9.74 58.10 39.86
C MET A 184 10.86 58.67 38.99
N SER A 185 12.04 58.07 39.03
CA SER A 185 13.11 58.40 38.09
C SER A 185 12.78 57.94 36.69
N GLU A 186 13.37 58.56 35.66
CA GLU A 186 13.16 58.17 34.26
C GLU A 186 13.63 56.74 34.02
N THR A 187 14.71 56.29 34.67
CA THR A 187 15.19 54.89 34.59
C THR A 187 14.16 53.92 35.14
N THR A 188 13.59 54.18 36.31
CA THR A 188 12.53 53.33 36.90
C THR A 188 11.25 53.32 36.06
N ALA A 189 10.89 54.48 35.47
CA ALA A 189 9.75 54.55 34.55
C ALA A 189 9.95 53.66 33.30
N ASN A 190 11.15 53.67 32.74
CA ASN A 190 11.47 52.82 31.59
C ASN A 190 11.47 51.31 31.93
N GLU A 191 12.00 50.91 33.08
CA GLU A 191 11.95 49.54 33.58
C GLU A 191 10.49 49.03 33.74
N ILE A 192 9.61 49.87 34.27
CA ILE A 192 8.19 49.56 34.44
C ILE A 192 7.49 49.44 33.09
N ARG A 193 7.79 50.33 32.13
CA ARG A 193 7.27 50.25 30.75
C ARG A 193 7.66 48.96 30.09
N GLU A 194 8.93 48.57 30.15
CA GLU A 194 9.42 47.31 29.58
C GLU A 194 8.77 46.09 30.26
N LYS A 195 8.53 46.16 31.58
CA LYS A 195 7.81 45.08 32.28
C LYS A 195 6.36 44.95 31.76
N PHE A 196 5.63 46.05 31.60
CA PHE A 196 4.28 46.04 31.06
C PHE A 196 4.23 45.59 29.60
N ARG A 197 5.22 46.01 28.79
CA ARG A 197 5.38 45.58 27.41
C ARG A 197 5.52 44.04 27.34
N LYS A 198 6.42 43.51 28.16
CA LYS A 198 6.62 42.07 28.24
C LYS A 198 5.39 41.32 28.71
N GLU A 199 4.73 41.80 29.75
CA GLU A 199 3.48 41.24 30.28
C GLU A 199 2.39 41.19 29.21
N TYR A 200 2.23 42.28 28.45
CA TYR A 200 1.28 42.32 27.34
C TYR A 200 1.59 41.27 26.26
N ILE A 201 2.84 41.19 25.82
CA ILE A 201 3.31 40.22 24.82
C ILE A 201 3.06 38.80 25.32
N ASP A 202 3.49 38.47 26.54
CA ASP A 202 3.35 37.14 27.11
C ASP A 202 1.89 36.67 27.19
N ARG A 203 0.97 37.60 27.49
CA ARG A 203 -0.48 37.35 27.62
C ARG A 203 -1.21 37.24 26.28
N ASN A 204 -0.76 37.98 25.28
CA ASN A 204 -1.48 38.11 24.00
C ASN A 204 -0.82 37.35 22.86
N THR A 205 0.32 36.71 23.11
CA THR A 205 0.98 35.83 22.10
C THR A 205 0.13 34.60 21.85
N THR A 206 -0.30 34.45 20.61
CA THR A 206 -0.94 33.22 20.13
C THR A 206 0.14 32.19 19.76
N ILE A 207 -0.01 30.97 20.25
CA ILE A 207 0.95 29.88 20.00
C ILE A 207 0.26 28.70 19.29
N LEU A 208 1.02 28.00 18.48
CA LEU A 208 0.57 26.74 17.85
C LEU A 208 0.62 25.61 18.89
N ILE A 209 -0.45 24.85 18.99
CA ILE A 209 -0.48 23.60 19.76
C ILE A 209 -0.33 22.43 18.78
N ASP A 210 0.86 21.83 18.77
CA ASP A 210 1.21 20.68 17.91
C ASP A 210 1.86 19.58 18.76
N PRO A 211 1.05 18.74 19.47
CA PRO A 211 1.55 17.74 20.41
C PRO A 211 2.38 16.63 19.74
N TYR A 212 2.18 16.39 18.45
CA TYR A 212 2.90 15.37 17.67
C TYR A 212 4.03 15.95 16.81
N LYS A 213 4.28 17.24 16.88
CA LYS A 213 5.31 17.96 16.11
C LYS A 213 5.16 17.74 14.60
N HIS A 214 3.93 17.78 14.10
CA HIS A 214 3.64 17.62 12.67
C HIS A 214 4.37 18.66 11.82
N THR A 215 4.46 19.90 12.31
CA THR A 215 5.18 21.02 11.66
C THR A 215 6.60 20.63 11.21
N GLY A 216 7.33 19.82 12.03
CA GLY A 216 8.69 19.39 11.70
C GLY A 216 8.77 18.02 11.02
N SER A 217 7.79 17.14 11.23
CA SER A 217 7.87 15.73 10.81
C SER A 217 7.12 15.40 9.52
N ILE A 218 6.22 16.26 9.07
CA ILE A 218 5.32 15.96 7.95
C ILE A 218 6.09 15.87 6.61
N THR A 219 7.09 16.72 6.40
CA THR A 219 7.94 16.71 5.21
C THR A 219 8.72 15.40 5.11
N GLU A 220 9.34 14.97 6.23
CA GLU A 220 10.08 13.70 6.27
C GLU A 220 9.18 12.49 5.95
N ARG A 221 7.93 12.51 6.44
CA ARG A 221 6.96 11.45 6.12
C ARG A 221 6.61 11.44 4.63
N ARG A 222 6.40 12.60 4.03
CA ARG A 222 6.15 12.71 2.59
C ARG A 222 7.32 12.21 1.78
N ASP A 223 8.54 12.59 2.14
CA ASP A 223 9.75 12.17 1.42
C ASP A 223 9.96 10.64 1.48
N LYS A 224 9.62 10.00 2.62
CA LYS A 224 9.63 8.53 2.75
C LYS A 224 8.61 7.84 1.84
N ILE A 225 7.42 8.42 1.68
CA ILE A 225 6.41 7.90 0.75
C ILE A 225 6.89 8.04 -0.69
N GLU A 226 7.44 9.19 -1.04
CA GLU A 226 7.97 9.46 -2.39
C GLU A 226 9.11 8.50 -2.75
N ALA A 227 10.04 8.28 -1.83
CA ALA A 227 11.09 7.29 -1.98
C ALA A 227 10.52 5.88 -2.18
N PHE A 228 9.50 5.50 -1.39
CA PHE A 228 8.84 4.21 -1.53
C PHE A 228 8.18 4.04 -2.91
N VAL A 229 7.44 5.05 -3.40
CA VAL A 229 6.79 5.02 -4.72
C VAL A 229 7.82 4.84 -5.84
N ASN A 230 8.90 5.60 -5.79
CA ASN A 230 9.93 5.60 -6.83
C ASN A 230 10.68 4.27 -6.91
N GLU A 231 10.93 3.60 -5.78
CA GLU A 231 11.68 2.35 -5.73
C GLU A 231 10.82 1.10 -5.89
N PHE A 232 9.49 1.16 -5.60
CA PHE A 232 8.64 -0.03 -5.47
C PHE A 232 8.72 -0.97 -6.66
N ASN A 233 8.49 -0.47 -7.87
CA ASN A 233 8.44 -1.31 -9.07
C ASN A 233 9.79 -1.94 -9.39
N GLU A 234 10.88 -1.21 -9.23
CA GLU A 234 12.23 -1.71 -9.48
C GLU A 234 12.60 -2.81 -8.48
N LYS A 235 12.45 -2.54 -7.19
CA LYS A 235 12.78 -3.49 -6.12
C LYS A 235 11.93 -4.75 -6.19
N LEU A 236 10.62 -4.62 -6.47
CA LEU A 236 9.74 -5.75 -6.65
C LEU A 236 10.13 -6.61 -7.86
N ASN A 237 10.49 -5.99 -8.99
CA ASN A 237 10.94 -6.72 -10.17
C ASN A 237 12.24 -7.49 -9.91
N VAL A 238 13.23 -6.86 -9.28
CA VAL A 238 14.48 -7.53 -8.88
C VAL A 238 14.19 -8.70 -7.95
N CYS A 239 13.36 -8.49 -6.92
CA CYS A 239 12.96 -9.53 -5.99
C CYS A 239 12.30 -10.71 -6.73
N ASN A 240 11.36 -10.46 -7.63
CA ASN A 240 10.68 -11.50 -8.41
C ASN A 240 11.61 -12.27 -9.35
N MET A 241 12.66 -11.64 -9.87
CA MET A 241 13.65 -12.27 -10.74
C MET A 241 14.65 -13.15 -9.97
N THR A 242 14.93 -12.83 -8.72
CA THR A 242 15.94 -13.52 -7.91
C THR A 242 15.34 -14.58 -6.98
N THR A 243 14.09 -14.40 -6.54
CA THR A 243 13.43 -15.36 -5.66
C THR A 243 13.00 -16.59 -6.44
N VAL A 244 13.47 -17.78 -5.99
CA VAL A 244 13.12 -19.09 -6.58
C VAL A 244 12.07 -19.78 -5.71
N ILE A 245 11.05 -20.32 -6.35
CA ILE A 245 9.97 -21.09 -5.72
C ILE A 245 9.87 -22.49 -6.36
N LYS A 246 9.33 -23.43 -5.59
CA LYS A 246 9.00 -24.78 -6.04
C LYS A 246 7.51 -24.90 -6.26
N VAL A 247 7.10 -25.39 -7.41
CA VAL A 247 5.69 -25.54 -7.79
C VAL A 247 5.46 -26.91 -8.41
N ASN A 248 4.42 -27.61 -7.95
CA ASN A 248 3.98 -28.84 -8.59
C ASN A 248 3.13 -28.50 -9.82
N LEU A 249 3.61 -28.86 -11.01
CA LEU A 249 2.91 -28.67 -12.27
C LEU A 249 2.46 -30.03 -12.85
N VAL A 250 1.18 -30.10 -13.19
CA VAL A 250 0.57 -31.24 -13.90
C VAL A 250 0.82 -31.08 -15.40
N ASN A 251 1.31 -32.11 -16.07
CA ASN A 251 1.56 -32.11 -17.50
C ASN A 251 0.35 -32.56 -18.31
#